data_d6eebcb7d2b9c59992fe01a145a6214d
#
_entry.id   d6eebcb7d2b9c59992fe01a145a6214d
#
_cell.length_a   1.000
_cell.length_b   1.000
_cell.length_c   1.000
_cell.angle_alpha   90.00
_cell.angle_beta   90.00
_cell.angle_gamma   90.00
#
_symmetry.space_group_name_H-M   'P 1'
#
loop_
_entity.id
_entity.type
_entity.pdbx_description
1 polymer ?
#
loop_
_entity_poly.entity_id
_entity_poly.type
_entity_poly.pdbx_seq_one_letter_code
_entity_poly.pdbx_strand_id
1 'polypeptide(L)'
;MIRKAVVEDAWQVDLYFNEARNYFKEKGVDQWQGSYPNALDVKEDSKRGNGYVVVEDEIVKAYFFLIFGDDPTYSTIYDGSWITDKSYGVLHRVVVGMKFRQEGIGSQIFAFAIEEAKKLRMNLRIDTHKDNIAMQKLIEKNEFDYCGIIYIGDGSARLAYEREIE
;
A
#
# COMPACT_ATOMS: atom_id res chain seq x y z
N MET A 1 12.41 -11.80 -4.49
CA MET A 1 12.57 -11.90 -3.02
C MET A 1 12.04 -10.65 -2.36
N ILE A 2 11.34 -10.79 -1.25
CA ILE A 2 10.87 -9.67 -0.43
C ILE A 2 11.67 -9.65 0.87
N ARG A 3 12.20 -8.51 1.22
CA ARG A 3 12.93 -8.30 2.48
C ARG A 3 12.52 -6.97 3.12
N LYS A 4 12.84 -6.80 4.39
CA LYS A 4 12.67 -5.50 5.04
C LYS A 4 13.54 -4.45 4.34
N ALA A 5 12.98 -3.26 4.19
CA ALA A 5 13.70 -2.12 3.65
C ALA A 5 14.76 -1.66 4.65
N VAL A 6 15.87 -1.17 4.13
CA VAL A 6 16.90 -0.47 4.90
C VAL A 6 16.96 0.98 4.45
N VAL A 7 17.60 1.83 5.25
CA VAL A 7 17.66 3.27 4.98
C VAL A 7 18.28 3.57 3.61
N GLU A 8 19.22 2.75 3.18
CA GLU A 8 19.90 2.88 1.88
C GLU A 8 18.99 2.65 0.68
N ASP A 9 17.86 1.99 0.85
CA ASP A 9 16.87 1.79 -0.22
C ASP A 9 16.09 3.08 -0.55
N ALA A 10 16.09 4.04 0.36
CA ALA A 10 15.20 5.20 0.28
C ALA A 10 15.36 6.02 -1.00
N TRP A 11 16.58 6.19 -1.50
CA TRP A 11 16.82 6.98 -2.70
C TRP A 11 16.21 6.34 -3.95
N GLN A 12 16.31 5.02 -4.08
CA GLN A 12 15.73 4.29 -5.20
C GLN A 12 14.21 4.29 -5.15
N VAL A 13 13.66 4.08 -3.95
CA VAL A 13 12.20 4.10 -3.73
C VAL A 13 11.62 5.49 -3.99
N ASP A 14 12.34 6.54 -3.59
CA ASP A 14 11.92 7.92 -3.85
C ASP A 14 11.78 8.20 -5.35
N LEU A 15 12.68 7.68 -6.18
CA LEU A 15 12.56 7.76 -7.63
C LEU A 15 11.26 7.10 -8.11
N TYR A 16 10.89 5.96 -7.55
CA TYR A 16 9.65 5.26 -7.91
C TYR A 16 8.40 6.03 -7.47
N PHE A 17 8.44 6.67 -6.30
CA PHE A 17 7.35 7.55 -5.88
C PHE A 17 7.20 8.74 -6.83
N ASN A 18 8.29 9.33 -7.30
CA ASN A 18 8.26 10.42 -8.25
C ASN A 18 7.72 9.97 -9.62
N GLU A 19 8.11 8.80 -10.09
CA GLU A 19 7.55 8.20 -11.31
C GLU A 19 6.03 8.03 -11.19
N ALA A 20 5.57 7.46 -10.07
CA ALA A 20 4.16 7.23 -9.81
C ALA A 20 3.38 8.55 -9.72
N ARG A 21 3.95 9.55 -9.05
CA ARG A 21 3.38 10.89 -8.90
C ARG A 21 3.16 11.55 -10.25
N ASN A 22 4.15 11.48 -11.13
CA ASN A 22 4.08 12.01 -12.49
C ASN A 22 3.04 11.27 -13.34
N TYR A 23 2.99 9.94 -13.21
CA TYR A 23 1.99 9.12 -13.90
C TYR A 23 0.58 9.50 -13.46
N PHE A 24 0.32 9.65 -12.17
CA PHE A 24 -0.98 10.08 -11.65
C PHE A 24 -1.35 11.48 -12.17
N LYS A 25 -0.40 12.40 -12.20
CA LYS A 25 -0.63 13.75 -12.73
C LYS A 25 -1.05 13.70 -14.19
N GLU A 26 -0.37 12.93 -15.03
CA GLU A 26 -0.70 12.78 -16.45
C GLU A 26 -2.08 12.16 -16.66
N LYS A 27 -2.50 11.25 -15.77
CA LYS A 27 -3.81 10.60 -15.82
C LYS A 27 -4.92 11.38 -15.13
N GLY A 28 -4.62 12.52 -14.54
CA GLY A 28 -5.60 13.32 -13.80
C GLY A 28 -6.04 12.69 -12.48
N VAL A 29 -5.22 11.81 -11.91
CA VAL A 29 -5.50 11.18 -10.61
C VAL A 29 -4.88 12.03 -9.51
N ASP A 30 -5.71 12.48 -8.56
CA ASP A 30 -5.28 13.31 -7.43
C ASP A 30 -4.82 12.46 -6.25
N GLN A 31 -3.83 11.59 -6.50
CA GLN A 31 -3.18 10.77 -5.49
C GLN A 31 -1.70 11.09 -5.49
N TRP A 32 -1.13 11.29 -4.29
CA TRP A 32 0.30 11.60 -4.09
C TRP A 32 0.77 12.88 -4.79
N GLN A 33 -0.09 13.84 -5.02
CA GLN A 33 0.27 15.06 -5.77
C GLN A 33 1.03 16.10 -4.95
N GLY A 34 1.16 15.90 -3.64
CA GLY A 34 2.08 16.68 -2.81
C GLY A 34 3.47 16.06 -2.76
N SER A 35 4.18 16.26 -1.66
CA SER A 35 5.51 15.71 -1.43
C SER A 35 5.51 14.32 -0.76
N TYR A 36 4.35 13.84 -0.35
CA TYR A 36 4.16 12.54 0.31
C TYR A 36 3.68 11.51 -0.70
N PRO A 37 4.15 10.24 -0.67
CA PRO A 37 5.28 9.77 0.13
C PRO A 37 6.63 10.12 -0.50
N ASN A 38 7.71 10.08 0.29
CA ASN A 38 9.05 10.41 -0.17
C ASN A 38 10.13 9.62 0.59
N ALA A 39 11.40 9.93 0.34
CA ALA A 39 12.53 9.25 0.96
C ALA A 39 12.51 9.26 2.50
N LEU A 40 12.01 10.34 3.12
CA LEU A 40 11.94 10.43 4.59
C LEU A 40 10.95 9.42 5.15
N ASP A 41 9.84 9.19 4.48
CA ASP A 41 8.85 8.18 4.86
C ASP A 41 9.47 6.78 4.81
N VAL A 42 10.22 6.47 3.75
CA VAL A 42 10.90 5.18 3.60
C VAL A 42 11.93 4.97 4.71
N LYS A 43 12.71 6.00 5.04
CA LYS A 43 13.70 5.92 6.13
C LYS A 43 13.03 5.66 7.47
N GLU A 44 11.95 6.35 7.76
CA GLU A 44 11.20 6.17 9.01
C GLU A 44 10.57 4.76 9.07
N ASP A 45 9.94 4.33 7.99
CA ASP A 45 9.36 2.99 7.88
C ASP A 45 10.44 1.91 8.11
N SER A 46 11.62 2.11 7.53
CA SER A 46 12.76 1.19 7.66
C SER A 46 13.24 1.09 9.11
N LYS A 47 13.36 2.22 9.78
CA LYS A 47 13.78 2.26 11.19
C LYS A 47 12.79 1.56 12.11
N ARG A 48 11.50 1.64 11.80
CA ARG A 48 10.42 0.99 12.56
C ARG A 48 10.18 -0.46 12.14
N GLY A 49 10.84 -0.92 11.09
CA GLY A 49 10.68 -2.29 10.60
C GLY A 49 9.39 -2.55 9.84
N ASN A 50 8.74 -1.52 9.30
CA ASN A 50 7.45 -1.60 8.62
C ASN A 50 7.57 -1.44 7.09
N GLY A 51 8.72 -1.06 6.57
CA GLY A 51 8.97 -0.96 5.14
C GLY A 51 9.55 -2.25 4.58
N TYR A 52 9.14 -2.59 3.35
CA TYR A 52 9.61 -3.78 2.63
C TYR A 52 9.92 -3.42 1.19
N VAL A 53 10.87 -4.14 0.61
CA VAL A 53 11.23 -4.02 -0.81
C VAL A 53 11.16 -5.37 -1.51
N VAL A 54 10.80 -5.33 -2.79
CA VAL A 54 10.91 -6.47 -3.69
C VAL A 54 12.22 -6.33 -4.43
N VAL A 55 13.09 -7.34 -4.33
CA VAL A 55 14.43 -7.33 -4.92
C VAL A 55 14.60 -8.52 -5.83
N GLU A 56 15.08 -8.29 -7.05
CA GLU A 56 15.48 -9.33 -7.99
C GLU A 56 16.80 -8.91 -8.63
N ASP A 57 17.76 -9.83 -8.73
CA ASP A 57 19.10 -9.59 -9.29
C ASP A 57 19.77 -8.35 -8.65
N GLU A 58 19.66 -8.24 -7.33
CA GLU A 58 20.20 -7.13 -6.53
C GLU A 58 19.58 -5.75 -6.84
N ILE A 59 18.49 -5.73 -7.62
CA ILE A 59 17.78 -4.51 -7.97
C ILE A 59 16.51 -4.40 -7.14
N VAL A 60 16.32 -3.26 -6.46
CA VAL A 60 15.06 -2.92 -5.78
C VAL A 60 14.06 -2.53 -6.85
N LYS A 61 12.98 -3.30 -7.01
CA LYS A 61 11.95 -3.10 -8.03
C LYS A 61 10.67 -2.47 -7.51
N ALA A 62 10.41 -2.59 -6.22
CA ALA A 62 9.18 -2.12 -5.61
C ALA A 62 9.36 -1.90 -4.12
N TYR A 63 8.42 -1.16 -3.55
CA TYR A 63 8.35 -0.88 -2.11
C TYR A 63 6.91 -0.96 -1.63
N PHE A 64 6.73 -1.34 -0.38
CA PHE A 64 5.44 -1.25 0.31
C PHE A 64 5.64 -1.10 1.82
N PHE A 65 4.62 -0.55 2.46
CA PHE A 65 4.53 -0.44 3.92
C PHE A 65 3.51 -1.47 4.40
N LEU A 66 3.84 -2.19 5.45
CA LEU A 66 2.93 -3.16 6.08
C LEU A 66 3.10 -3.09 7.60
N ILE A 67 2.01 -2.80 8.29
CA ILE A 67 1.98 -2.75 9.76
C ILE A 67 0.76 -3.52 10.26
N PHE A 68 0.90 -4.20 11.40
CA PHE A 68 -0.20 -4.86 12.09
C PHE A 68 -0.53 -4.06 13.34
N GLY A 69 -1.71 -3.45 13.35
CA GLY A 69 -2.18 -2.57 14.42
C GLY A 69 -3.19 -1.56 13.88
N ASP A 70 -3.82 -0.86 14.78
CA ASP A 70 -4.86 0.12 14.43
C ASP A 70 -4.27 1.32 13.70
N ASP A 71 -4.97 1.77 12.67
CA ASP A 71 -4.68 3.00 11.94
C ASP A 71 -5.78 4.02 12.27
N PRO A 72 -5.42 5.21 12.80
CA PRO A 72 -6.41 6.24 13.13
C PRO A 72 -7.32 6.63 11.96
N THR A 73 -6.81 6.60 10.72
CA THR A 73 -7.61 6.92 9.53
C THR A 73 -8.69 5.89 9.26
N TYR A 74 -8.58 4.69 9.84
CA TYR A 74 -9.54 3.60 9.68
C TYR A 74 -10.51 3.47 10.86
N SER A 75 -10.42 4.36 11.84
CA SER A 75 -11.32 4.32 13.02
C SER A 75 -12.76 4.67 12.68
N THR A 76 -12.99 5.46 11.64
CA THR A 76 -14.32 5.85 11.16
C THR A 76 -14.43 5.56 9.68
N ILE A 77 -15.52 4.93 9.27
CA ILE A 77 -15.82 4.63 7.87
C ILE A 77 -17.21 5.15 7.54
N TYR A 78 -17.38 5.66 6.32
CA TYR A 78 -18.60 6.27 5.82
C TYR A 78 -19.15 5.50 4.62
N ASP A 79 -20.45 5.61 4.37
CA ASP A 79 -21.14 4.99 3.23
C ASP A 79 -20.92 3.47 3.15
N GLY A 80 -20.82 2.84 4.31
CA GLY A 80 -20.58 1.42 4.43
C GLY A 80 -20.06 1.07 5.82
N SER A 81 -19.45 -0.10 5.93
CA SER A 81 -18.88 -0.59 7.19
C SER A 81 -17.74 -1.57 6.92
N TRP A 82 -16.80 -1.64 7.86
CA TRP A 82 -15.80 -2.71 7.86
C TRP A 82 -16.50 -4.07 7.98
N ILE A 83 -15.90 -5.12 7.42
CA ILE A 83 -16.48 -6.47 7.45
C ILE A 83 -16.52 -7.01 8.87
N THR A 84 -15.48 -6.74 9.66
CA THR A 84 -15.34 -7.26 11.03
C THR A 84 -14.74 -6.23 11.97
N ASP A 85 -14.82 -6.54 13.28
CA ASP A 85 -14.11 -5.79 14.33
C ASP A 85 -12.80 -6.45 14.72
N LYS A 86 -12.33 -7.44 13.96
CA LYS A 86 -11.08 -8.14 14.23
C LYS A 86 -9.87 -7.20 14.09
N SER A 87 -8.79 -7.53 14.76
CA SER A 87 -7.49 -6.90 14.55
C SER A 87 -7.06 -7.03 13.09
N TYR A 88 -6.36 -6.04 12.60
CA TYR A 88 -6.01 -5.97 11.18
C TYR A 88 -4.59 -5.44 10.96
N GLY A 89 -4.05 -5.76 9.80
CA GLY A 89 -2.87 -5.12 9.26
C GLY A 89 -3.25 -4.15 8.16
N VAL A 90 -2.38 -3.21 7.88
CA VAL A 90 -2.58 -2.16 6.88
C VAL A 90 -1.44 -2.20 5.87
N LEU A 91 -1.81 -2.26 4.58
CA LEU A 91 -0.89 -2.20 3.46
C LEU A 91 -0.99 -0.82 2.83
N HIS A 92 0.11 -0.08 2.83
CA HIS A 92 0.19 1.28 2.30
C HIS A 92 1.41 1.49 1.41
N ARG A 93 1.42 2.61 0.70
CA ARG A 93 2.59 3.09 -0.06
C ARG A 93 3.12 2.06 -1.04
N VAL A 94 2.24 1.28 -1.65
CA VAL A 94 2.65 0.30 -2.66
C VAL A 94 3.10 1.04 -3.92
N VAL A 95 4.34 0.83 -4.31
CA VAL A 95 4.90 1.41 -5.53
C VAL A 95 5.81 0.40 -6.24
N VAL A 96 5.62 0.29 -7.55
CA VAL A 96 6.45 -0.56 -8.43
C VAL A 96 7.14 0.37 -9.42
N GLY A 97 8.45 0.21 -9.61
CA GLY A 97 9.18 0.96 -10.62
C GLY A 97 8.52 0.79 -11.99
N MET A 98 8.37 1.90 -12.73
CA MET A 98 7.60 1.91 -13.99
C MET A 98 8.06 0.84 -14.99
N LYS A 99 9.36 0.65 -15.11
CA LYS A 99 9.92 -0.35 -16.02
C LYS A 99 9.72 -1.80 -15.59
N PHE A 100 9.27 -2.02 -14.36
CA PHE A 100 8.99 -3.35 -13.80
C PHE A 100 7.50 -3.66 -13.71
N ARG A 101 6.65 -2.79 -14.21
CA ARG A 101 5.21 -3.03 -14.27
C ARG A 101 4.91 -4.21 -15.18
N GLN A 102 3.81 -4.91 -14.90
CA GLN A 102 3.36 -6.11 -15.63
C GLN A 102 4.25 -7.34 -15.43
N GLU A 103 5.17 -7.31 -14.46
CA GLU A 103 5.96 -8.49 -14.06
C GLU A 103 5.32 -9.26 -12.90
N GLY A 104 4.10 -8.90 -12.49
CA GLY A 104 3.38 -9.57 -11.39
C GLY A 104 3.86 -9.17 -10.00
N ILE A 105 4.63 -8.10 -9.88
CA ILE A 105 5.20 -7.66 -8.58
C ILE A 105 4.12 -7.24 -7.60
N GLY A 106 3.09 -6.52 -8.06
CA GLY A 106 1.96 -6.16 -7.21
C GLY A 106 1.30 -7.38 -6.58
N SER A 107 1.08 -8.43 -7.36
CA SER A 107 0.53 -9.69 -6.85
C SER A 107 1.43 -10.37 -5.84
N GLN A 108 2.75 -10.30 -6.02
CA GLN A 108 3.72 -10.81 -5.04
C GLN A 108 3.63 -10.07 -3.71
N ILE A 109 3.48 -8.74 -3.76
CA ILE A 109 3.32 -7.91 -2.56
C ILE A 109 2.06 -8.32 -1.79
N PHE A 110 0.93 -8.44 -2.48
CA PHE A 110 -0.33 -8.84 -1.84
C PHE A 110 -0.25 -10.26 -1.26
N ALA A 111 0.36 -11.20 -1.99
CA ALA A 111 0.56 -12.56 -1.49
C ALA A 111 1.40 -12.57 -0.20
N PHE A 112 2.46 -11.79 -0.16
CA PHE A 112 3.30 -11.66 1.03
C PHE A 112 2.50 -11.10 2.21
N ALA A 113 1.77 -10.00 2.00
CA ALA A 113 0.97 -9.38 3.06
C ALA A 113 -0.09 -10.35 3.61
N ILE A 114 -0.74 -11.11 2.73
CA ILE A 114 -1.73 -12.11 3.11
C ILE A 114 -1.10 -13.21 3.96
N GLU A 115 0.07 -13.72 3.58
CA GLU A 115 0.75 -14.75 4.35
C GLU A 115 1.19 -14.24 5.74
N GLU A 116 1.66 -13.01 5.85
CA GLU A 116 1.99 -12.41 7.14
C GLU A 116 0.74 -12.24 8.01
N ALA A 117 -0.37 -11.81 7.41
CA ALA A 117 -1.66 -11.69 8.10
C ALA A 117 -2.16 -13.04 8.62
N LYS A 118 -2.02 -14.11 7.82
CA LYS A 118 -2.38 -15.48 8.24
C LYS A 118 -1.59 -15.92 9.46
N LYS A 119 -0.29 -15.66 9.49
CA LYS A 119 0.57 -16.01 10.64
C LYS A 119 0.07 -15.38 11.94
N LEU A 120 -0.43 -14.15 11.85
CA LEU A 120 -0.93 -13.37 12.98
C LEU A 120 -2.43 -13.55 13.24
N ARG A 121 -3.14 -14.21 12.34
CA ARG A 121 -4.61 -14.36 12.37
C ARG A 121 -5.32 -13.00 12.40
N MET A 122 -4.81 -12.06 11.63
CA MET A 122 -5.35 -10.71 11.47
C MET A 122 -5.89 -10.51 10.07
N ASN A 123 -6.91 -9.66 9.94
CA ASN A 123 -7.41 -9.24 8.65
C ASN A 123 -6.43 -8.25 8.00
N LEU A 124 -6.67 -7.89 6.75
CA LEU A 124 -5.95 -6.83 6.04
C LEU A 124 -6.90 -5.74 5.59
N ARG A 125 -6.48 -4.50 5.72
CA ARG A 125 -7.20 -3.32 5.22
C ARG A 125 -6.28 -2.52 4.31
N ILE A 126 -6.88 -1.89 3.29
CA ILE A 126 -6.18 -1.06 2.33
C ILE A 126 -7.14 0.00 1.81
N ASP A 127 -6.61 1.12 1.39
CA ASP A 127 -7.38 2.17 0.73
C ASP A 127 -6.69 2.61 -0.56
N THR A 128 -7.46 3.20 -1.48
CA THR A 128 -6.93 3.78 -2.71
C THR A 128 -7.84 4.90 -3.21
N HIS A 129 -7.28 5.77 -4.06
CA HIS A 129 -8.05 6.84 -4.70
C HIS A 129 -9.06 6.26 -5.69
N LYS A 130 -10.24 6.89 -5.78
CA LYS A 130 -11.33 6.46 -6.67
C LYS A 130 -10.94 6.38 -8.15
N ASP A 131 -9.96 7.16 -8.57
CA ASP A 131 -9.49 7.21 -9.95
C ASP A 131 -8.28 6.31 -10.21
N ASN A 132 -7.76 5.66 -9.18
CA ASN A 132 -6.66 4.69 -9.32
C ASN A 132 -7.23 3.32 -9.68
N ILE A 133 -7.64 3.16 -10.92
CA ILE A 133 -8.32 1.96 -11.41
C ILE A 133 -7.40 0.73 -11.35
N ALA A 134 -6.12 0.90 -11.66
CA ALA A 134 -5.16 -0.21 -11.63
C ALA A 134 -5.05 -0.82 -10.23
N MET A 135 -4.98 0.03 -9.19
CA MET A 135 -4.91 -0.43 -7.80
C MET A 135 -6.23 -1.07 -7.36
N GLN A 136 -7.37 -0.50 -7.74
CA GLN A 136 -8.68 -1.11 -7.45
C GLN A 136 -8.77 -2.54 -8.00
N LYS A 137 -8.34 -2.74 -9.25
CA LYS A 137 -8.34 -4.07 -9.88
C LYS A 137 -7.40 -5.04 -9.15
N LEU A 138 -6.24 -4.58 -8.72
CA LEU A 138 -5.28 -5.40 -7.99
C LEU A 138 -5.84 -5.80 -6.61
N ILE A 139 -6.48 -4.87 -5.92
CA ILE A 139 -7.13 -5.12 -4.62
C ILE A 139 -8.25 -6.17 -4.78
N GLU A 140 -9.13 -5.99 -5.76
CA GLU A 140 -10.24 -6.89 -6.02
C GLU A 140 -9.75 -8.28 -6.45
N LYS A 141 -8.73 -8.35 -7.29
CA LYS A 141 -8.10 -9.60 -7.72
C LYS A 141 -7.57 -10.41 -6.54
N ASN A 142 -7.13 -9.74 -5.48
CA ASN A 142 -6.63 -10.37 -4.28
C ASN A 142 -7.71 -10.59 -3.22
N GLU A 143 -8.99 -10.56 -3.65
CA GLU A 143 -10.15 -10.94 -2.85
C GLU A 143 -10.41 -10.03 -1.63
N PHE A 144 -10.08 -8.75 -1.76
CA PHE A 144 -10.51 -7.73 -0.81
C PHE A 144 -11.92 -7.28 -1.19
N ASP A 145 -12.75 -7.04 -0.19
CA ASP A 145 -14.11 -6.53 -0.38
C ASP A 145 -14.16 -5.03 -0.13
N TYR A 146 -14.89 -4.33 -0.98
CA TYR A 146 -15.16 -2.91 -0.78
C TYR A 146 -16.01 -2.69 0.46
N CYS A 147 -15.61 -1.76 1.33
CA CYS A 147 -16.27 -1.53 2.61
C CYS A 147 -16.92 -0.15 2.72
N GLY A 148 -16.40 0.86 2.05
CA GLY A 148 -16.91 2.22 2.16
C GLY A 148 -15.84 3.27 1.91
N ILE A 149 -16.05 4.45 2.50
CA ILE A 149 -15.18 5.61 2.31
C ILE A 149 -14.49 5.97 3.62
N ILE A 150 -13.19 6.23 3.54
CA ILE A 150 -12.44 6.85 4.62
C ILE A 150 -11.90 8.21 4.15
N TYR A 151 -11.48 9.04 5.10
CA TYR A 151 -10.84 10.32 4.83
C TYR A 151 -9.43 10.30 5.42
N ILE A 152 -8.44 10.63 4.59
CA ILE A 152 -7.04 10.71 5.04
C ILE A 152 -6.74 12.11 5.63
N GLY A 153 -5.51 12.31 6.11
CA GLY A 153 -5.14 13.49 6.91
C GLY A 153 -5.39 14.84 6.24
N ASP A 154 -5.37 14.91 4.90
CA ASP A 154 -5.66 16.15 4.15
C ASP A 154 -7.15 16.37 3.85
N GLY A 155 -8.02 15.48 4.35
CA GLY A 155 -9.46 15.52 4.10
C GLY A 155 -9.91 14.83 2.81
N SER A 156 -8.97 14.26 2.04
CA SER A 156 -9.31 13.56 0.80
C SER A 156 -9.99 12.23 1.09
N ALA A 157 -10.99 11.90 0.26
CA ALA A 157 -11.69 10.63 0.34
C ALA A 157 -10.87 9.51 -0.30
N ARG A 158 -10.97 8.32 0.26
CA ARG A 158 -10.39 7.09 -0.28
C ARG A 158 -11.40 5.97 -0.23
N LEU A 159 -11.34 5.06 -1.20
CA LEU A 159 -12.09 3.82 -1.19
C LEU A 159 -11.39 2.84 -0.24
N ALA A 160 -12.14 2.30 0.70
CA ALA A 160 -11.62 1.42 1.74
C ALA A 160 -12.04 -0.03 1.50
N TYR A 161 -11.11 -0.94 1.69
CA TYR A 161 -11.31 -2.37 1.45
C TYR A 161 -10.77 -3.18 2.63
N GLU A 162 -11.37 -4.33 2.85
CA GLU A 162 -10.90 -5.30 3.85
C GLU A 162 -10.89 -6.70 3.26
N ARG A 163 -9.86 -7.48 3.61
CA ARG A 163 -9.81 -8.92 3.36
C ARG A 163 -9.87 -9.65 4.69
N GLU A 164 -10.87 -10.49 4.84
CA GLU A 164 -10.97 -11.36 6.00
C GLU A 164 -10.00 -12.53 5.86
N ILE A 165 -9.24 -12.79 6.91
CA ILE A 165 -8.31 -13.92 7.02
C ILE A 165 -8.89 -14.93 7.97
N GLU A 166 -8.98 -16.18 7.52
CA GLU A 166 -9.49 -17.30 8.32
C GLU A 166 -8.43 -17.95 9.21
#